data_5c869b14f1e965e58bf3bd42e773b5eb
#
_entry.id   5c869b14f1e965e58bf3bd42e773b5eb
#
_cell.length_a   1.000
_cell.length_b   1.000
_cell.length_c   1.000
_cell.angle_alpha   90.00
_cell.angle_beta   90.00
_cell.angle_gamma   90.00
#
_symmetry.space_group_name_H-M   'P 1'
#
loop_
_entity.id
_entity.type
_entity.pdbx_description
1 polymer ?
#
loop_
_entity_poly.entity_id
_entity_poly.type
_entity_poly.pdbx_seq_one_letter_code
_entity_poly.pdbx_strand_id
1 'polypeptide(L)'
;EIAIPYEVQVEAPYAMTSMGKIRNLFHFANLAKNYYEEAKRLFFSSDFADIFLTGNPYARAVYEGLKKSSCQDTAIEEFLVSVNKKARILLSLDRDRLEYVDFKASLGSSITITKSGWGYLAVEIEIDGEFLHIDKKKFTSEDFSGSIYQLFYTIEEDKVHIGKNMGRIYIKTPYQQFSVEILVKRNRPVLQQGRAEQKRALIQLTKQYFDFR
;
A
#
# COMPACT_ATOMS: atom_id res chain seq x y z
N GLU A 1 11.36 -71.64 10.07
CA GLU A 1 10.83 -70.34 10.43
C GLU A 1 11.30 -69.33 9.40
N ILE A 2 10.38 -68.78 8.60
CA ILE A 2 10.65 -67.70 7.65
C ILE A 2 10.44 -66.41 8.41
N ALA A 3 11.53 -65.73 8.75
CA ALA A 3 11.46 -64.38 9.31
C ALA A 3 11.03 -63.40 8.21
N ILE A 4 9.79 -62.92 8.27
CA ILE A 4 9.31 -61.84 7.41
C ILE A 4 9.97 -60.55 7.92
N PRO A 5 10.76 -59.83 7.10
CA PRO A 5 11.34 -58.57 7.53
C PRO A 5 10.19 -57.58 7.78
N TYR A 6 10.07 -57.13 9.01
CA TYR A 6 9.15 -56.07 9.41
C TYR A 6 9.74 -54.75 8.95
N GLU A 7 9.33 -54.25 7.79
CA GLU A 7 9.63 -52.87 7.42
C GLU A 7 8.85 -51.93 8.34
N VAL A 8 9.54 -51.35 9.28
CA VAL A 8 8.97 -50.24 10.04
C VAL A 8 8.81 -49.08 9.08
N GLN A 9 7.61 -48.86 8.60
CA GLN A 9 7.29 -47.62 7.86
C GLN A 9 7.37 -46.44 8.83
N VAL A 10 8.51 -45.75 8.82
CA VAL A 10 8.67 -44.50 9.54
C VAL A 10 7.78 -43.46 8.84
N GLU A 11 6.74 -43.04 9.51
CA GLU A 11 5.87 -41.96 9.01
C GLU A 11 6.71 -40.71 8.72
N ALA A 12 6.57 -40.12 7.52
CA ALA A 12 7.26 -38.87 7.18
C ALA A 12 6.89 -37.75 8.19
N PRO A 13 7.82 -36.89 8.55
CA PRO A 13 7.58 -35.84 9.53
C PRO A 13 6.42 -34.94 9.11
N TYR A 14 5.61 -34.51 10.06
CA TYR A 14 4.45 -33.62 9.86
C TYR A 14 4.27 -32.67 11.03
N ALA A 15 3.55 -31.57 10.80
CA ALA A 15 3.04 -30.71 11.84
C ALA A 15 1.54 -30.91 12.03
N MET A 16 1.07 -30.95 13.30
CA MET A 16 -0.35 -30.91 13.63
C MET A 16 -0.80 -29.47 13.75
N THR A 17 -1.88 -29.13 13.05
CA THR A 17 -2.41 -27.76 12.95
C THR A 17 -3.93 -27.78 12.99
N SER A 18 -4.55 -26.59 13.05
CA SER A 18 -6.00 -26.43 12.93
C SER A 18 -6.56 -26.97 11.59
N MET A 19 -5.71 -27.13 10.59
CA MET A 19 -6.04 -27.77 9.31
C MET A 19 -5.75 -29.28 9.29
N GLY A 20 -5.39 -29.88 10.45
CA GLY A 20 -4.95 -31.27 10.57
C GLY A 20 -3.45 -31.45 10.29
N LYS A 21 -3.04 -32.65 9.84
CA LYS A 21 -1.67 -32.96 9.51
C LYS A 21 -1.20 -32.26 8.26
N ILE A 22 -0.16 -31.44 8.36
CA ILE A 22 0.47 -30.79 7.21
C ILE A 22 1.90 -31.33 7.03
N ARG A 23 2.31 -31.59 5.77
CA ARG A 23 3.55 -32.32 5.45
C ARG A 23 4.44 -31.66 4.40
N ASN A 24 3.94 -30.61 3.74
CA ASN A 24 4.66 -29.98 2.64
C ASN A 24 4.37 -28.48 2.56
N LEU A 25 5.15 -27.76 1.75
CA LEU A 25 5.04 -26.32 1.58
C LEU A 25 3.71 -25.85 0.97
N PHE A 26 3.01 -26.71 0.23
CA PHE A 26 1.66 -26.39 -0.27
C PHE A 26 0.64 -26.32 0.88
N HIS A 27 0.67 -27.31 1.77
CA HIS A 27 -0.15 -27.30 2.98
C HIS A 27 0.21 -26.13 3.90
N PHE A 28 1.50 -25.82 4.04
CA PHE A 28 1.96 -24.65 4.80
C PHE A 28 1.44 -23.33 4.20
N ALA A 29 1.47 -23.16 2.88
CA ALA A 29 0.90 -21.97 2.23
C ALA A 29 -0.61 -21.85 2.48
N ASN A 30 -1.35 -22.95 2.47
CA ASN A 30 -2.78 -22.96 2.83
C ASN A 30 -3.01 -22.60 4.30
N LEU A 31 -2.15 -23.08 5.20
CA LEU A 31 -2.19 -22.70 6.60
C LEU A 31 -1.94 -21.18 6.76
N ALA A 32 -0.94 -20.64 6.08
CA ALA A 32 -0.61 -19.22 6.11
C ALA A 32 -1.76 -18.34 5.55
N LYS A 33 -2.52 -18.87 4.59
CA LYS A 33 -3.68 -18.18 4.04
C LYS A 33 -4.87 -18.10 5.00
N ASN A 34 -5.13 -19.16 5.76
CA ASN A 34 -6.36 -19.32 6.53
C ASN A 34 -6.15 -19.14 8.05
N TYR A 35 -4.95 -19.43 8.56
CA TYR A 35 -4.57 -19.40 9.98
C TYR A 35 -3.17 -18.81 10.13
N TYR A 36 -3.04 -17.52 9.80
CA TYR A 36 -1.75 -16.85 9.65
C TYR A 36 -0.88 -16.92 10.92
N GLU A 37 -1.46 -16.66 12.09
CA GLU A 37 -0.72 -16.69 13.36
C GLU A 37 -0.20 -18.08 13.71
N GLU A 38 -0.93 -19.13 13.34
CA GLU A 38 -0.47 -20.50 13.51
C GLU A 38 0.68 -20.83 12.54
N ALA A 39 0.57 -20.40 11.29
CA ALA A 39 1.63 -20.53 10.29
C ALA A 39 2.89 -19.77 10.71
N LYS A 40 2.74 -18.58 11.30
CA LYS A 40 3.85 -17.77 11.81
C LYS A 40 4.58 -18.49 12.93
N ARG A 41 3.87 -19.02 13.92
CA ARG A 41 4.48 -19.81 15.00
C ARG A 41 5.22 -21.03 14.46
N LEU A 42 4.62 -21.74 13.51
CA LEU A 42 5.22 -22.91 12.89
C LEU A 42 6.47 -22.55 12.08
N PHE A 43 6.43 -21.47 11.30
CA PHE A 43 7.56 -21.01 10.49
C PHE A 43 8.81 -20.73 11.36
N PHE A 44 8.63 -20.13 12.53
CA PHE A 44 9.73 -19.81 13.42
C PHE A 44 10.06 -20.93 14.43
N SER A 45 9.38 -22.09 14.36
CA SER A 45 9.69 -23.24 15.20
C SER A 45 11.02 -23.90 14.80
N SER A 46 11.56 -24.74 15.69
CA SER A 46 12.75 -25.57 15.42
C SER A 46 12.51 -26.59 14.31
N ASP A 47 11.29 -27.09 14.22
CA ASP A 47 10.95 -28.30 13.45
C ASP A 47 10.57 -28.00 12.00
N PHE A 48 10.35 -26.69 11.67
CA PHE A 48 9.90 -26.27 10.35
C PHE A 48 10.81 -26.79 9.21
N ALA A 49 12.13 -26.62 9.40
CA ALA A 49 13.08 -27.02 8.37
C ALA A 49 13.10 -28.54 8.13
N ASP A 50 12.96 -29.31 9.19
CA ASP A 50 13.00 -30.78 9.12
C ASP A 50 11.70 -31.37 8.55
N ILE A 51 10.57 -30.71 8.80
CA ILE A 51 9.27 -31.13 8.26
C ILE A 51 9.11 -30.74 6.78
N PHE A 52 9.47 -29.50 6.40
CA PHE A 52 9.08 -28.94 5.11
C PHE A 52 10.22 -28.77 4.11
N LEU A 53 11.49 -28.77 4.56
CA LEU A 53 12.65 -28.41 3.74
C LEU A 53 13.63 -29.55 3.51
N THR A 54 13.33 -30.75 4.02
CA THR A 54 14.14 -31.95 3.80
C THR A 54 14.20 -32.26 2.29
N GLY A 55 15.41 -32.42 1.76
CA GLY A 55 15.63 -32.67 0.33
C GLY A 55 15.51 -31.44 -0.59
N ASN A 56 15.30 -30.24 -0.03
CA ASN A 56 15.23 -28.99 -0.80
C ASN A 56 16.27 -27.97 -0.29
N PRO A 57 17.54 -28.04 -0.74
CA PRO A 57 18.61 -27.15 -0.26
C PRO A 57 18.36 -25.69 -0.59
N TYR A 58 17.71 -25.37 -1.72
CA TYR A 58 17.35 -24.01 -2.07
C TYR A 58 16.36 -23.41 -1.07
N ALA A 59 15.25 -24.09 -0.81
CA ALA A 59 14.26 -23.61 0.15
C ALA A 59 14.84 -23.48 1.56
N ARG A 60 15.75 -24.38 1.96
CA ARG A 60 16.45 -24.30 3.25
C ARG A 60 17.34 -23.06 3.33
N ALA A 61 18.12 -22.75 2.28
CA ALA A 61 18.98 -21.57 2.25
C ALA A 61 18.17 -20.26 2.33
N VAL A 62 17.05 -20.17 1.59
CA VAL A 62 16.12 -19.04 1.64
C VAL A 62 15.54 -18.88 3.05
N TYR A 63 15.06 -19.96 3.65
CA TYR A 63 14.51 -19.98 5.00
C TYR A 63 15.50 -19.48 6.05
N GLU A 64 16.73 -20.00 6.05
CA GLU A 64 17.76 -19.61 7.01
C GLU A 64 18.15 -18.13 6.89
N GLY A 65 18.11 -17.59 5.68
CA GLY A 65 18.30 -16.16 5.46
C GLY A 65 17.15 -15.32 6.04
N LEU A 66 15.91 -15.70 5.72
CA LEU A 66 14.71 -14.95 6.09
C LEU A 66 14.34 -15.09 7.58
N LYS A 67 14.67 -16.21 8.22
CA LYS A 67 14.44 -16.43 9.65
C LYS A 67 15.12 -15.38 10.53
N LYS A 68 16.18 -14.73 10.03
CA LYS A 68 16.92 -13.66 10.71
C LYS A 68 16.34 -12.27 10.49
N SER A 69 15.27 -12.14 9.67
CA SER A 69 14.64 -10.86 9.37
C SER A 69 14.04 -10.22 10.62
N SER A 70 14.16 -8.91 10.73
CA SER A 70 13.53 -8.12 11.79
C SER A 70 12.00 -8.06 11.67
N CYS A 71 11.46 -8.24 10.46
CA CYS A 71 10.01 -8.28 10.20
C CYS A 71 9.59 -9.71 9.87
N GLN A 72 8.96 -10.37 10.83
CA GLN A 72 8.52 -11.76 10.71
C GLN A 72 7.48 -11.98 9.60
N ASP A 73 6.57 -11.04 9.45
CA ASP A 73 5.48 -11.14 8.47
C ASP A 73 6.02 -11.02 7.03
N THR A 74 6.96 -10.10 6.81
CA THR A 74 7.67 -9.99 5.54
C THR A 74 8.50 -11.24 5.24
N ALA A 75 9.11 -11.86 6.26
CA ALA A 75 9.91 -13.08 6.08
C ALA A 75 9.08 -14.25 5.54
N ILE A 76 7.87 -14.45 6.07
CA ILE A 76 6.96 -15.52 5.61
C ILE A 76 6.50 -15.23 4.17
N GLU A 77 6.15 -13.98 3.86
CA GLU A 77 5.76 -13.57 2.51
C GLU A 77 6.86 -13.84 1.49
N GLU A 78 8.08 -13.36 1.77
CA GLU A 78 9.23 -13.56 0.90
C GLU A 78 9.59 -15.04 0.73
N PHE A 79 9.48 -15.82 1.79
CA PHE A 79 9.70 -17.25 1.72
C PHE A 79 8.71 -17.93 0.77
N LEU A 80 7.41 -17.72 0.97
CA LEU A 80 6.37 -18.33 0.14
C LEU A 80 6.48 -17.94 -1.34
N VAL A 81 6.84 -16.70 -1.62
CA VAL A 81 7.09 -16.20 -2.98
C VAL A 81 8.34 -16.88 -3.56
N SER A 82 9.44 -16.94 -2.82
CA SER A 82 10.71 -17.51 -3.27
C SER A 82 10.62 -19.01 -3.58
N VAL A 83 9.78 -19.74 -2.84
CA VAL A 83 9.56 -21.18 -3.10
C VAL A 83 8.38 -21.45 -4.05
N ASN A 84 7.89 -20.43 -4.76
CA ASN A 84 6.79 -20.50 -5.72
C ASN A 84 5.49 -21.13 -5.15
N LYS A 85 5.19 -20.87 -3.89
CA LYS A 85 3.93 -21.30 -3.25
C LYS A 85 2.89 -20.20 -3.18
N LYS A 86 3.29 -18.99 -3.55
CA LYS A 86 2.43 -17.79 -3.57
C LYS A 86 2.91 -16.82 -4.64
N ALA A 87 1.97 -16.14 -5.30
CA ALA A 87 2.28 -14.97 -6.11
C ALA A 87 2.50 -13.74 -5.21
N ARG A 88 3.38 -12.84 -5.65
CA ARG A 88 3.62 -11.56 -4.99
C ARG A 88 2.36 -10.70 -5.01
N ILE A 89 2.06 -10.02 -3.91
CA ILE A 89 0.94 -9.09 -3.83
C ILE A 89 1.31 -7.83 -4.62
N LEU A 90 0.48 -7.51 -5.61
CA LEU A 90 0.59 -6.29 -6.38
C LEU A 90 -0.59 -5.38 -6.09
N LEU A 91 -0.33 -4.09 -6.05
CA LEU A 91 -1.35 -3.05 -5.94
C LEU A 91 -1.70 -2.50 -7.32
N SER A 92 -2.92 -2.02 -7.44
CA SER A 92 -3.41 -1.20 -8.54
C SER A 92 -4.22 -0.03 -7.98
N LEU A 93 -4.23 1.09 -8.69
CA LEU A 93 -4.97 2.29 -8.35
C LEU A 93 -6.10 2.50 -9.35
N ASP A 94 -7.21 3.09 -8.90
CA ASP A 94 -8.33 3.45 -9.77
C ASP A 94 -8.00 4.66 -10.66
N ARG A 95 -7.07 5.52 -10.24
CA ARG A 95 -6.63 6.72 -10.97
C ARG A 95 -5.24 7.17 -10.56
N ASP A 96 -4.55 7.84 -11.46
CA ASP A 96 -3.20 8.37 -11.29
C ASP A 96 -3.15 9.91 -11.31
N ARG A 97 -4.27 10.55 -11.69
CA ARG A 97 -4.41 12.00 -11.76
C ARG A 97 -5.81 12.46 -11.38
N LEU A 98 -5.87 13.55 -10.62
CA LEU A 98 -7.10 14.19 -10.18
C LEU A 98 -6.97 15.71 -10.38
N GLU A 99 -8.06 16.33 -10.81
CA GLU A 99 -8.12 17.77 -11.03
C GLU A 99 -9.33 18.37 -10.31
N TYR A 100 -9.08 19.45 -9.57
CA TYR A 100 -10.07 20.18 -8.79
C TYR A 100 -10.08 21.65 -9.21
N VAL A 101 -11.25 22.24 -9.31
CA VAL A 101 -11.43 23.64 -9.70
C VAL A 101 -12.38 24.32 -8.74
N ASP A 102 -11.97 25.50 -8.23
CA ASP A 102 -12.79 26.44 -7.46
C ASP A 102 -13.70 25.83 -6.40
N PHE A 103 -13.13 25.34 -5.31
CA PHE A 103 -13.90 24.94 -4.13
C PHE A 103 -13.83 26.01 -3.03
N LYS A 104 -14.89 26.09 -2.21
CA LYS A 104 -15.08 27.15 -1.20
C LYS A 104 -14.76 26.72 0.23
N ALA A 105 -14.44 25.47 0.44
CA ALA A 105 -14.10 24.87 1.73
C ALA A 105 -13.14 23.70 1.49
N SER A 106 -12.42 23.26 2.52
CA SER A 106 -11.57 22.08 2.43
C SER A 106 -12.34 20.87 1.90
N LEU A 107 -11.73 20.16 0.95
CA LEU A 107 -12.37 19.10 0.19
C LEU A 107 -11.75 17.74 0.54
N GLY A 108 -12.56 16.84 1.11
CA GLY A 108 -12.21 15.43 1.29
C GLY A 108 -12.44 14.63 0.03
N SER A 109 -11.50 13.76 -0.31
CA SER A 109 -11.60 12.82 -1.44
C SER A 109 -10.86 11.52 -1.12
N SER A 110 -10.96 10.52 -2.01
CA SER A 110 -10.29 9.24 -1.82
C SER A 110 -9.75 8.67 -3.11
N ILE A 111 -8.75 7.80 -2.97
CA ILE A 111 -8.18 6.95 -4.03
C ILE A 111 -8.44 5.51 -3.63
N THR A 112 -8.95 4.72 -4.58
CA THR A 112 -9.16 3.30 -4.38
C THR A 112 -7.90 2.52 -4.71
N ILE A 113 -7.39 1.80 -3.74
CA ILE A 113 -6.23 0.92 -3.86
C ILE A 113 -6.74 -0.52 -3.83
N THR A 114 -6.41 -1.32 -4.84
CA THR A 114 -6.79 -2.73 -4.92
C THR A 114 -5.55 -3.62 -4.86
N LYS A 115 -5.57 -4.66 -4.02
CA LYS A 115 -4.51 -5.67 -3.93
C LYS A 115 -4.87 -6.95 -4.68
N SER A 116 -3.87 -7.57 -5.33
CA SER A 116 -4.05 -8.75 -6.19
C SER A 116 -4.07 -10.09 -5.45
N GLY A 117 -3.94 -10.15 -4.16
CA GLY A 117 -3.80 -11.44 -3.48
C GLY A 117 -3.98 -11.37 -1.97
N TRP A 118 -3.60 -12.45 -1.31
CA TRP A 118 -3.67 -12.61 0.14
C TRP A 118 -2.27 -12.51 0.76
N GLY A 119 -2.21 -12.24 2.08
CA GLY A 119 -1.02 -12.23 2.90
C GLY A 119 -0.60 -10.84 3.34
N TYR A 120 0.59 -10.72 3.90
CA TYR A 120 1.08 -9.50 4.48
C TYR A 120 1.65 -8.54 3.43
N LEU A 121 1.26 -7.29 3.49
CA LEU A 121 1.81 -6.19 2.71
C LEU A 121 1.85 -4.93 3.58
N ALA A 122 2.99 -4.27 3.65
CA ALA A 122 3.13 -2.95 4.24
C ALA A 122 3.14 -1.88 3.13
N VAL A 123 2.39 -0.81 3.35
CA VAL A 123 2.27 0.33 2.43
C VAL A 123 2.63 1.62 3.17
N GLU A 124 3.46 2.44 2.57
CA GLU A 124 3.81 3.76 3.07
C GLU A 124 3.30 4.84 2.12
N ILE A 125 2.78 5.92 2.69
CA ILE A 125 2.28 7.07 1.96
C ILE A 125 3.18 8.28 2.26
N GLU A 126 3.62 8.93 1.21
CA GLU A 126 4.27 10.24 1.28
C GLU A 126 3.46 11.25 0.46
N ILE A 127 3.45 12.49 0.89
CA ILE A 127 2.78 13.59 0.19
C ILE A 127 3.77 14.69 -0.13
N ASP A 128 3.60 15.27 -1.30
CA ASP A 128 4.27 16.48 -1.75
C ASP A 128 3.19 17.50 -2.12
N GLY A 129 3.20 18.65 -1.45
CA GLY A 129 2.21 19.71 -1.56
C GLY A 129 1.61 20.08 -0.21
N GLU A 130 1.85 21.32 0.23
CA GLU A 130 1.43 21.85 1.55
C GLU A 130 -0.08 21.83 1.77
N PHE A 131 -0.86 21.90 0.66
CA PHE A 131 -2.30 21.87 0.68
C PHE A 131 -2.93 20.48 0.80
N LEU A 132 -2.10 19.41 0.77
CA LEU A 132 -2.56 18.03 0.91
C LEU A 132 -2.38 17.55 2.35
N HIS A 133 -3.40 16.89 2.88
CA HIS A 133 -3.37 16.26 4.18
C HIS A 133 -3.84 14.80 4.12
N ILE A 134 -3.12 13.92 4.80
CA ILE A 134 -3.46 12.49 4.95
C ILE A 134 -3.21 12.09 6.40
N ASP A 135 -4.23 11.55 7.06
CA ASP A 135 -4.15 11.15 8.46
C ASP A 135 -3.28 9.91 8.66
N LYS A 136 -3.47 8.90 7.82
CA LYS A 136 -2.80 7.61 7.95
C LYS A 136 -1.74 7.43 6.86
N LYS A 137 -0.47 7.59 7.24
CA LYS A 137 0.68 7.49 6.32
C LYS A 137 1.25 6.07 6.16
N LYS A 138 0.82 5.13 6.98
CA LYS A 138 1.22 3.72 6.91
C LYS A 138 0.03 2.83 7.19
N PHE A 139 -0.11 1.78 6.40
CA PHE A 139 -1.12 0.76 6.59
C PHE A 139 -0.64 -0.60 6.07
N THR A 140 -1.35 -1.65 6.45
CA THR A 140 -0.99 -3.03 6.09
C THR A 140 -2.13 -3.71 5.36
N SER A 141 -1.92 -4.95 4.94
CA SER A 141 -2.96 -5.80 4.35
C SER A 141 -4.18 -6.01 5.24
N GLU A 142 -4.07 -5.81 6.56
CA GLU A 142 -5.18 -5.93 7.52
C GLU A 142 -6.18 -4.76 7.42
N ASP A 143 -5.73 -3.61 6.95
CA ASP A 143 -6.55 -2.42 6.75
C ASP A 143 -7.45 -2.51 5.51
N PHE A 144 -7.23 -3.51 4.65
CA PHE A 144 -8.03 -3.72 3.46
C PHE A 144 -9.37 -4.38 3.80
N SER A 145 -10.46 -3.86 3.27
CA SER A 145 -11.75 -4.55 3.24
C SER A 145 -11.77 -5.50 2.04
N GLY A 146 -11.49 -6.78 2.30
CA GLY A 146 -11.26 -7.76 1.23
C GLY A 146 -9.99 -7.42 0.42
N SER A 147 -10.17 -7.03 -0.84
CA SER A 147 -9.07 -6.61 -1.73
C SER A 147 -8.93 -5.09 -1.87
N ILE A 148 -9.80 -4.30 -1.23
CA ILE A 148 -9.92 -2.85 -1.46
C ILE A 148 -9.55 -2.07 -0.21
N TYR A 149 -8.77 -0.99 -0.40
CA TYR A 149 -8.50 0.04 0.60
C TYR A 149 -8.84 1.41 0.03
N GLN A 150 -9.55 2.25 0.81
CA GLN A 150 -9.84 3.63 0.46
C GLN A 150 -8.84 4.54 1.16
N LEU A 151 -7.93 5.13 0.41
CA LEU A 151 -7.00 6.14 0.90
C LEU A 151 -7.69 7.49 0.88
N PHE A 152 -8.13 7.97 2.05
CA PHE A 152 -8.72 9.30 2.19
C PHE A 152 -7.64 10.36 2.30
N TYR A 153 -7.88 11.50 1.66
CA TYR A 153 -7.05 12.69 1.76
C TYR A 153 -7.93 13.95 1.74
N THR A 154 -7.38 15.03 2.25
CA THR A 154 -8.05 16.34 2.29
C THR A 154 -7.21 17.37 1.56
N ILE A 155 -7.87 18.20 0.77
CA ILE A 155 -7.30 19.40 0.17
C ILE A 155 -7.69 20.57 1.06
N GLU A 156 -6.72 21.17 1.74
CA GLU A 156 -6.92 22.29 2.66
C GLU A 156 -7.05 23.60 1.86
N GLU A 157 -8.24 24.20 1.87
CA GLU A 157 -8.58 25.38 1.06
C GLU A 157 -7.71 26.60 1.38
N ASP A 158 -7.38 26.80 2.64
CA ASP A 158 -6.56 27.92 3.13
C ASP A 158 -5.12 27.89 2.65
N LYS A 159 -4.60 26.71 2.30
CA LYS A 159 -3.25 26.49 1.76
C LYS A 159 -3.17 26.51 0.24
N VAL A 160 -4.32 26.60 -0.44
CA VAL A 160 -4.36 26.65 -1.92
C VAL A 160 -4.17 28.10 -2.39
N HIS A 161 -3.12 28.33 -3.16
CA HIS A 161 -2.83 29.63 -3.76
C HIS A 161 -3.69 29.89 -5.02
N ILE A 162 -3.85 31.18 -5.38
CA ILE A 162 -4.49 31.57 -6.64
C ILE A 162 -3.64 31.09 -7.81
N GLY A 163 -4.26 30.44 -8.79
CA GLY A 163 -3.60 29.84 -9.94
C GLY A 163 -3.58 28.33 -9.88
N LYS A 164 -2.54 27.70 -10.41
CA LYS A 164 -2.33 26.26 -10.42
C LYS A 164 -1.49 25.84 -9.21
N ASN A 165 -2.03 24.93 -8.44
CA ASN A 165 -1.34 24.24 -7.34
C ASN A 165 -1.19 22.78 -7.73
N MET A 166 0.00 22.24 -7.61
CA MET A 166 0.31 20.83 -7.95
C MET A 166 0.82 20.14 -6.69
N GLY A 167 0.25 18.99 -6.41
CA GLY A 167 0.69 18.11 -5.33
C GLY A 167 0.76 16.67 -5.82
N ARG A 168 1.42 15.81 -5.05
CA ARG A 168 1.54 14.39 -5.34
C ARG A 168 1.37 13.55 -4.09
N ILE A 169 0.71 12.41 -4.28
CA ILE A 169 0.60 11.36 -3.27
C ILE A 169 1.42 10.18 -3.78
N TYR A 170 2.47 9.81 -3.05
CA TYR A 170 3.29 8.64 -3.36
C TYR A 170 2.82 7.48 -2.50
N ILE A 171 2.57 6.34 -3.14
CA ILE A 171 2.16 5.10 -2.50
C ILE A 171 3.27 4.09 -2.74
N LYS A 172 3.94 3.67 -1.67
CA LYS A 172 5.15 2.83 -1.73
C LYS A 172 4.90 1.49 -1.06
N THR A 173 5.32 0.43 -1.74
CA THR A 173 5.45 -0.92 -1.20
C THR A 173 6.89 -1.39 -1.38
N PRO A 174 7.32 -2.53 -0.81
CA PRO A 174 8.65 -3.07 -1.06
C PRO A 174 8.98 -3.32 -2.55
N TYR A 175 7.95 -3.44 -3.42
CA TYR A 175 8.13 -3.83 -4.83
C TYR A 175 7.57 -2.85 -5.85
N GLN A 176 6.70 -1.92 -5.41
CA GLN A 176 6.01 -0.99 -6.30
C GLN A 176 6.00 0.41 -5.70
N GLN A 177 6.05 1.40 -6.58
CA GLN A 177 5.84 2.79 -6.22
C GLN A 177 4.88 3.41 -7.22
N PHE A 178 3.85 4.08 -6.70
CA PHE A 178 2.88 4.84 -7.48
C PHE A 178 2.98 6.32 -7.13
N SER A 179 2.61 7.17 -8.09
CA SER A 179 2.48 8.61 -7.90
C SER A 179 1.13 9.04 -8.44
N VAL A 180 0.31 9.66 -7.60
CA VAL A 180 -0.98 10.25 -7.99
C VAL A 180 -0.83 11.76 -8.01
N GLU A 181 -1.05 12.39 -9.16
CA GLU A 181 -1.01 13.84 -9.31
C GLU A 181 -2.33 14.48 -8.87
N ILE A 182 -2.25 15.49 -8.02
CA ILE A 182 -3.38 16.31 -7.59
C ILE A 182 -3.17 17.73 -8.12
N LEU A 183 -3.97 18.13 -9.09
CA LEU A 183 -3.96 19.46 -9.66
C LEU A 183 -5.15 20.26 -9.12
N VAL A 184 -4.87 21.37 -8.47
CA VAL A 184 -5.90 22.29 -7.95
C VAL A 184 -5.79 23.63 -8.67
N LYS A 185 -6.86 24.07 -9.30
CA LYS A 185 -6.96 25.38 -9.94
C LYS A 185 -7.88 26.28 -9.11
N ARG A 186 -7.35 27.42 -8.67
CA ARG A 186 -8.12 28.45 -7.95
C ARG A 186 -8.12 29.73 -8.76
N ASN A 187 -9.29 30.13 -9.22
CA ASN A 187 -9.47 31.38 -9.96
C ASN A 187 -9.52 32.57 -9.00
N ARG A 188 -9.19 33.75 -9.50
CA ARG A 188 -9.36 34.98 -8.71
C ARG A 188 -10.86 35.24 -8.47
N PRO A 189 -11.26 35.60 -7.25
CA PRO A 189 -12.66 35.99 -6.98
C PRO A 189 -13.11 37.12 -7.93
N VAL A 190 -14.27 36.96 -8.53
CA VAL A 190 -14.85 37.94 -9.47
C VAL A 190 -14.94 39.36 -8.87
N LEU A 191 -15.16 39.47 -7.54
CA LEU A 191 -15.16 40.74 -6.81
C LEU A 191 -13.82 41.50 -6.85
N GLN A 192 -12.68 40.80 -6.95
CA GLN A 192 -11.37 41.42 -7.11
C GLN A 192 -11.12 41.89 -8.55
N GLN A 193 -11.66 41.16 -9.54
CA GLN A 193 -11.60 41.57 -10.95
C GLN A 193 -12.39 42.89 -11.15
N GLY A 194 -13.63 42.97 -10.67
CA GLY A 194 -14.44 44.19 -10.73
C GLY A 194 -13.79 45.40 -10.02
N ARG A 195 -13.18 45.18 -8.85
CA ARG A 195 -12.44 46.25 -8.17
C ARG A 195 -11.17 46.69 -8.93
N ALA A 196 -10.45 45.76 -9.56
CA ALA A 196 -9.27 46.09 -10.36
C ALA A 196 -9.65 46.84 -11.63
N GLU A 197 -10.77 46.49 -12.28
CA GLU A 197 -11.32 47.22 -13.44
C GLU A 197 -11.86 48.58 -13.06
N GLN A 198 -12.60 48.70 -11.96
CA GLN A 198 -13.05 49.99 -11.40
C GLN A 198 -11.85 50.89 -11.08
N LYS A 199 -10.79 50.39 -10.47
CA LYS A 199 -9.57 51.13 -10.18
C LYS A 199 -8.84 51.62 -11.42
N ARG A 200 -8.78 50.76 -12.47
CA ARG A 200 -8.20 51.14 -13.79
C ARG A 200 -9.05 52.22 -14.46
N ALA A 201 -10.37 52.07 -14.48
CA ALA A 201 -11.31 53.08 -15.04
C ALA A 201 -11.19 54.42 -14.30
N LEU A 202 -11.08 54.38 -12.96
CA LEU A 202 -10.89 55.58 -12.16
C LEU A 202 -9.56 56.31 -12.49
N ILE A 203 -8.47 55.56 -12.61
CA ILE A 203 -7.15 56.10 -13.00
C ILE A 203 -7.23 56.75 -14.40
N GLN A 204 -7.91 56.10 -15.33
CA GLN A 204 -8.06 56.58 -16.70
C GLN A 204 -8.89 57.86 -16.77
N LEU A 205 -10.00 57.93 -16.03
CA LEU A 205 -10.81 59.13 -15.86
C LEU A 205 -10.02 60.30 -15.22
N THR A 206 -9.21 59.99 -14.21
CA THR A 206 -8.39 60.99 -13.53
C THR A 206 -7.32 61.55 -14.50
N LYS A 207 -6.69 60.73 -15.30
CA LYS A 207 -5.74 61.16 -16.35
C LYS A 207 -6.40 62.08 -17.37
N GLN A 208 -7.57 61.69 -17.93
CA GLN A 208 -8.32 62.48 -18.89
C GLN A 208 -8.71 63.84 -18.29
N TYR A 209 -9.07 63.89 -17.00
CA TYR A 209 -9.41 65.18 -16.33
C TYR A 209 -8.20 66.12 -16.21
N PHE A 210 -7.00 65.59 -15.99
CA PHE A 210 -5.76 66.39 -15.93
C PHE A 210 -5.27 66.84 -17.32
N ASP A 211 -5.54 66.06 -18.36
CA ASP A 211 -5.17 66.39 -19.74
C ASP A 211 -6.09 67.46 -20.36
N PHE A 212 -7.25 67.73 -19.75
CA PHE A 212 -8.20 68.79 -20.18
C PHE A 212 -8.00 70.13 -19.46
N ARG A 213 -6.99 70.29 -18.62
CA ARG A 213 -6.64 71.55 -17.94
C ARG A 213 -5.33 72.12 -18.52
#